data_158a7790bd865df19e7f7a8f42f1a033
#
_entry.id   158a7790bd865df19e7f7a8f42f1a033
#
_cell.length_a   1.000
_cell.length_b   1.000
_cell.length_c   1.000
_cell.angle_alpha   90.00
_cell.angle_beta   90.00
_cell.angle_gamma   90.00
#
_symmetry.space_group_name_H-M   'P 1'
#
loop_
_entity.id
_entity.type
_entity.pdbx_description
1 polymer ?
#
loop_
_entity_poly.entity_id
_entity_poly.type
_entity_poly.pdbx_seq_one_letter_code
_entity_poly.pdbx_strand_id
1 'polypeptide(L)'
;LKLLVDGEGFFPRLEKAITQATNHIHFEDYIFDNDDVAVEVADQLKQQSTKAKTQIILDRLGSISAAQVPPSTPPVTDFVPPTSIISYLEKDSQVRVHPFLNPFVSYDHSKVYLVDGRAWLGGMNIGREYRYEWHDVMVELEGPVVASLEAGFQRHWAHESLLGDLAYLGAVIGKTPAPVPAEKNPAWVELRLLPTRTLWKPFNTAVLGALQHARSYVFVENPYLFDKRVITSLVRARGRGVEVRAVVPRTSDSKTGRRADLVIANYLMGHGVRVYIYPGMTHVKALLVDDWACLGSGNLNQFGLKLCQEQNIGTSDPQFAATVKRDLFEADFARAYELTEPVSVEWLDSLADIVVESL
;
A
#
# COMPACT_ATOMS: atom_id res chain seq x y z
N LEU A 1 -3.41 -12.74 11.31
CA LEU A 1 -2.48 -12.06 10.41
C LEU A 1 -2.11 -13.01 9.28
N LYS A 2 -2.39 -12.64 8.02
CA LYS A 2 -2.11 -13.46 6.86
C LYS A 2 -1.57 -12.61 5.71
N LEU A 3 -0.44 -13.03 5.13
CA LEU A 3 0.12 -12.46 3.92
C LEU A 3 -0.67 -12.98 2.70
N LEU A 4 -1.05 -12.09 1.81
CA LEU A 4 -1.70 -12.38 0.54
C LEU A 4 -0.80 -11.80 -0.56
N VAL A 5 -0.32 -12.66 -1.43
CA VAL A 5 0.56 -12.29 -2.55
C VAL A 5 -0.28 -12.28 -3.82
N ASP A 6 -0.11 -11.26 -4.61
CA ASP A 6 -0.78 -10.98 -5.87
C ASP A 6 -2.32 -10.87 -5.78
N GLY A 7 -2.94 -10.36 -6.83
CA GLY A 7 -4.36 -10.11 -6.86
C GLY A 7 -5.21 -11.36 -6.65
N GLU A 8 -4.80 -12.51 -7.17
CA GLU A 8 -5.50 -13.78 -6.97
C GLU A 8 -5.45 -14.28 -5.51
N GLY A 9 -4.49 -13.82 -4.73
CA GLY A 9 -4.48 -14.04 -3.28
C GLY A 9 -5.46 -13.14 -2.53
N PHE A 10 -5.74 -11.95 -3.04
CA PHE A 10 -6.52 -10.91 -2.37
C PHE A 10 -7.98 -10.82 -2.85
N PHE A 11 -8.22 -10.57 -4.16
CA PHE A 11 -9.55 -10.25 -4.68
C PHE A 11 -10.62 -11.30 -4.34
N PRO A 12 -10.40 -12.61 -4.51
CA PRO A 12 -11.44 -13.60 -4.18
C PRO A 12 -11.84 -13.60 -2.70
N ARG A 13 -10.92 -13.19 -1.82
CA ARG A 13 -11.20 -13.08 -0.38
C ARG A 13 -12.01 -11.85 -0.06
N LEU A 14 -11.66 -10.72 -0.66
CA LEU A 14 -12.41 -9.47 -0.52
C LEU A 14 -13.83 -9.61 -1.08
N GLU A 15 -13.97 -10.14 -2.29
CA GLU A 15 -15.26 -10.37 -2.95
C GLU A 15 -16.17 -11.30 -2.13
N LYS A 16 -15.59 -12.38 -1.60
CA LYS A 16 -16.32 -13.27 -0.68
C LYS A 16 -16.77 -12.53 0.58
N ALA A 17 -15.92 -11.70 1.16
CA ALA A 17 -16.29 -10.94 2.36
C ALA A 17 -17.38 -9.91 2.04
N ILE A 18 -17.27 -9.18 0.93
CA ILE A 18 -18.31 -8.25 0.48
C ILE A 18 -19.66 -8.96 0.36
N THR A 19 -19.73 -10.07 -0.37
CA THR A 19 -21.00 -10.79 -0.61
C THR A 19 -21.60 -11.39 0.66
N GLN A 20 -20.80 -11.61 1.70
CA GLN A 20 -21.24 -12.14 3.01
C GLN A 20 -21.47 -11.06 4.06
N ALA A 21 -21.16 -9.80 3.78
CA ALA A 21 -21.26 -8.70 4.74
C ALA A 21 -22.71 -8.49 5.21
N THR A 22 -22.88 -8.27 6.51
CA THR A 22 -24.18 -8.07 7.16
C THR A 22 -24.28 -6.79 7.96
N ASN A 23 -23.16 -6.14 8.19
CA ASN A 23 -23.10 -4.99 9.09
C ASN A 23 -22.51 -3.75 8.38
N HIS A 24 -21.25 -3.80 7.97
CA HIS A 24 -20.61 -2.68 7.31
C HIS A 24 -19.54 -3.10 6.31
N ILE A 25 -19.38 -2.27 5.27
CA ILE A 25 -18.31 -2.33 4.28
C ILE A 25 -17.72 -0.92 4.20
N HIS A 26 -16.46 -0.75 4.58
CA HIS A 26 -15.77 0.54 4.56
C HIS A 26 -14.46 0.42 3.79
N PHE A 27 -14.34 1.20 2.73
CA PHE A 27 -13.14 1.25 1.90
C PHE A 27 -12.49 2.62 1.99
N GLU A 28 -11.18 2.64 2.17
CA GLU A 28 -10.31 3.81 2.00
C GLU A 28 -9.31 3.42 0.91
N ASP A 29 -9.44 4.01 -0.27
CA ASP A 29 -8.69 3.60 -1.45
C ASP A 29 -8.18 4.80 -2.24
N TYR A 30 -6.97 4.68 -2.77
CA TYR A 30 -6.34 5.70 -3.61
C TYR A 30 -6.90 5.65 -5.03
N ILE A 31 -7.02 4.46 -5.60
CA ILE A 31 -7.54 4.22 -6.94
C ILE A 31 -8.66 3.19 -6.89
N PHE A 32 -9.85 3.62 -7.22
CA PHE A 32 -10.91 2.72 -7.65
C PHE A 32 -11.09 2.97 -9.14
N ASP A 33 -10.61 2.06 -9.97
CA ASP A 33 -10.59 2.22 -11.42
C ASP A 33 -12.01 2.15 -12.01
N ASN A 34 -12.13 2.30 -13.32
CA ASN A 34 -13.38 2.14 -14.05
C ASN A 34 -13.32 0.97 -15.06
N ASP A 35 -12.35 0.06 -14.90
CA ASP A 35 -12.20 -1.14 -15.71
C ASP A 35 -13.21 -2.25 -15.34
N ASP A 36 -13.14 -3.37 -16.02
CA ASP A 36 -14.08 -4.49 -15.82
C ASP A 36 -13.96 -5.12 -14.43
N VAL A 37 -12.76 -5.21 -13.86
CA VAL A 37 -12.54 -5.72 -12.50
C VAL A 37 -13.12 -4.77 -11.45
N ALA A 38 -12.86 -3.48 -11.62
CA ALA A 38 -13.39 -2.46 -10.72
C ALA A 38 -14.93 -2.40 -10.76
N VAL A 39 -15.53 -2.54 -11.95
CA VAL A 39 -16.99 -2.58 -12.11
C VAL A 39 -17.58 -3.85 -11.48
N GLU A 40 -16.94 -5.00 -11.59
CA GLU A 40 -17.37 -6.23 -10.91
C GLU A 40 -17.41 -6.05 -9.38
N VAL A 41 -16.38 -5.47 -8.80
CA VAL A 41 -16.35 -5.16 -7.35
C VAL A 41 -17.41 -4.12 -7.00
N ALA A 42 -17.59 -3.08 -7.84
CA ALA A 42 -18.61 -2.06 -7.64
C ALA A 42 -20.04 -2.65 -7.64
N ASP A 43 -20.33 -3.58 -8.53
CA ASP A 43 -21.65 -4.25 -8.59
C ASP A 43 -21.91 -5.08 -7.33
N GLN A 44 -20.92 -5.79 -6.82
CA GLN A 44 -21.03 -6.50 -5.55
C GLN A 44 -21.29 -5.55 -4.37
N LEU A 45 -20.58 -4.41 -4.31
CA LEU A 45 -20.77 -3.38 -3.30
C LEU A 45 -22.20 -2.78 -3.37
N LYS A 46 -22.66 -2.46 -4.57
CA LYS A 46 -24.04 -1.95 -4.81
C LYS A 46 -25.09 -2.96 -4.33
N GLN A 47 -24.95 -4.21 -4.73
CA GLN A 47 -25.87 -5.26 -4.32
C GLN A 47 -25.90 -5.43 -2.81
N GLN A 48 -24.72 -5.43 -2.17
CA GLN A 48 -24.60 -5.66 -0.73
C GLN A 48 -24.97 -4.43 0.10
N SER A 49 -24.94 -3.22 -0.49
CA SER A 49 -25.30 -1.96 0.20
C SER A 49 -26.73 -1.93 0.75
N THR A 50 -27.61 -2.81 0.26
CA THR A 50 -28.97 -2.98 0.80
C THR A 50 -29.02 -3.73 2.14
N LYS A 51 -27.95 -4.44 2.50
CA LYS A 51 -27.86 -5.26 3.71
C LYS A 51 -26.79 -4.78 4.68
N ALA A 52 -25.71 -4.20 4.17
CA ALA A 52 -24.60 -3.69 4.94
C ALA A 52 -24.35 -2.22 4.62
N LYS A 53 -24.09 -1.41 5.65
CA LYS A 53 -23.74 0.01 5.49
C LYS A 53 -22.45 0.13 4.68
N THR A 54 -22.52 0.65 3.46
CA THR A 54 -21.39 0.73 2.54
C THR A 54 -20.91 2.18 2.37
N GLN A 55 -19.66 2.44 2.78
CA GLN A 55 -19.03 3.76 2.75
C GLN A 55 -17.62 3.65 2.12
N ILE A 56 -17.28 4.55 1.21
CA ILE A 56 -16.02 4.55 0.47
C ILE A 56 -15.41 5.95 0.55
N ILE A 57 -14.18 6.06 1.06
CA ILE A 57 -13.33 7.23 0.89
C ILE A 57 -12.44 6.94 -0.31
N LEU A 58 -12.44 7.82 -1.29
CA LEU A 58 -11.76 7.62 -2.56
C LEU A 58 -10.95 8.86 -2.92
N ASP A 59 -9.66 8.69 -3.21
CA ASP A 59 -8.87 9.81 -3.75
C ASP A 59 -9.35 10.11 -5.18
N ARG A 60 -9.88 11.34 -5.34
CA ARG A 60 -10.49 11.74 -6.60
C ARG A 60 -9.47 11.90 -7.72
N LEU A 61 -8.29 12.43 -7.41
CA LEU A 61 -7.26 12.69 -8.42
C LEU A 61 -6.60 11.38 -8.86
N GLY A 62 -6.33 10.48 -7.91
CA GLY A 62 -5.79 9.14 -8.18
C GLY A 62 -6.70 8.36 -9.14
N SER A 63 -7.98 8.26 -8.81
CA SER A 63 -8.95 7.50 -9.61
C SER A 63 -9.19 8.11 -11.02
N ILE A 64 -9.21 9.45 -11.15
CA ILE A 64 -9.32 10.09 -12.47
C ILE A 64 -8.06 9.84 -13.32
N SER A 65 -6.88 9.84 -12.70
CA SER A 65 -5.63 9.60 -13.41
C SER A 65 -5.54 8.15 -13.90
N ALA A 66 -5.91 7.19 -13.07
CA ALA A 66 -5.92 5.76 -13.42
C ALA A 66 -6.85 5.47 -14.60
N ALA A 67 -8.06 5.98 -14.56
CA ALA A 67 -9.05 5.81 -15.64
C ALA A 67 -8.59 6.31 -17.03
N GLN A 68 -7.48 7.04 -17.11
CA GLN A 68 -6.89 7.51 -18.38
C GLN A 68 -5.79 6.59 -18.90
N VAL A 69 -5.33 5.64 -18.10
CA VAL A 69 -4.26 4.71 -18.47
C VAL A 69 -4.88 3.32 -18.62
N PRO A 70 -5.02 2.81 -19.86
CA PRO A 70 -5.59 1.49 -20.05
C PRO A 70 -4.65 0.41 -19.48
N PRO A 71 -5.19 -0.67 -18.89
CA PRO A 71 -4.41 -1.81 -18.44
C PRO A 71 -3.68 -2.47 -19.61
N SER A 72 -2.58 -3.17 -19.33
CA SER A 72 -1.79 -3.86 -20.36
C SER A 72 -2.51 -5.08 -20.93
N THR A 73 -3.36 -5.72 -20.12
CA THR A 73 -4.22 -6.84 -20.53
C THR A 73 -5.60 -6.31 -20.92
N PRO A 74 -6.16 -6.79 -22.05
CA PRO A 74 -7.47 -6.31 -22.48
C PRO A 74 -8.56 -6.70 -21.47
N PRO A 75 -9.56 -5.84 -21.25
CA PRO A 75 -10.75 -6.18 -20.49
C PRO A 75 -11.57 -7.28 -21.20
N VAL A 76 -12.62 -7.77 -20.56
CA VAL A 76 -13.57 -8.69 -21.21
C VAL A 76 -14.13 -8.08 -22.49
N THR A 77 -14.44 -8.94 -23.47
CA THR A 77 -14.96 -8.51 -24.77
C THR A 77 -16.24 -7.66 -24.58
N ASP A 78 -16.34 -6.57 -25.33
CA ASP A 78 -17.46 -5.63 -25.32
C ASP A 78 -17.67 -4.84 -24.00
N PHE A 79 -16.67 -4.81 -23.12
CA PHE A 79 -16.71 -3.99 -21.92
C PHE A 79 -16.70 -2.49 -22.27
N VAL A 80 -17.63 -1.74 -21.68
CA VAL A 80 -17.71 -0.27 -21.80
C VAL A 80 -17.53 0.33 -20.41
N PRO A 81 -16.42 1.05 -20.16
CA PRO A 81 -16.18 1.64 -18.86
C PRO A 81 -17.21 2.74 -18.54
N PRO A 82 -17.64 2.87 -17.28
CA PRO A 82 -18.46 3.99 -16.85
C PRO A 82 -17.67 5.30 -16.94
N THR A 83 -18.33 6.39 -17.27
CA THR A 83 -17.70 7.72 -17.35
C THR A 83 -17.17 8.19 -15.99
N SER A 84 -17.76 7.74 -14.90
CA SER A 84 -17.34 8.04 -13.54
C SER A 84 -17.69 6.86 -12.64
N ILE A 85 -16.67 6.27 -12.03
CA ILE A 85 -16.85 5.16 -11.09
C ILE A 85 -17.61 5.61 -9.83
N ILE A 86 -17.39 6.84 -9.35
CA ILE A 86 -18.13 7.40 -8.20
C ILE A 86 -19.64 7.43 -8.52
N SER A 87 -19.99 8.02 -9.66
CA SER A 87 -21.41 8.07 -10.07
C SER A 87 -21.99 6.68 -10.31
N TYR A 88 -21.20 5.73 -10.78
CA TYR A 88 -21.60 4.35 -10.97
C TYR A 88 -21.90 3.65 -9.65
N LEU A 89 -21.02 3.81 -8.67
CA LEU A 89 -21.20 3.26 -7.32
C LEU A 89 -22.46 3.76 -6.63
N GLU A 90 -22.74 5.06 -6.73
CA GLU A 90 -23.87 5.68 -6.03
C GLU A 90 -25.21 5.51 -6.77
N LYS A 91 -25.17 5.30 -8.09
CA LYS A 91 -26.38 5.18 -8.90
C LYS A 91 -27.17 3.92 -8.54
N ASP A 92 -28.45 4.06 -8.22
CA ASP A 92 -29.38 2.97 -7.90
C ASP A 92 -28.86 2.04 -6.78
N SER A 93 -28.20 2.62 -5.75
CA SER A 93 -27.62 1.89 -4.63
C SER A 93 -27.69 2.69 -3.33
N GLN A 94 -27.28 2.06 -2.20
CA GLN A 94 -27.09 2.72 -0.91
C GLN A 94 -25.61 2.98 -0.59
N VAL A 95 -24.71 2.76 -1.55
CA VAL A 95 -23.29 3.10 -1.43
C VAL A 95 -23.15 4.61 -1.28
N ARG A 96 -22.30 5.04 -0.36
CA ARG A 96 -21.94 6.45 -0.19
C ARG A 96 -20.46 6.62 -0.44
N VAL A 97 -20.09 7.56 -1.28
CA VAL A 97 -18.70 7.86 -1.61
C VAL A 97 -18.36 9.28 -1.16
N HIS A 98 -17.31 9.41 -0.36
CA HIS A 98 -16.69 10.69 -0.07
C HIS A 98 -15.41 10.84 -0.89
N PRO A 99 -15.37 11.71 -1.90
CA PRO A 99 -14.17 11.98 -2.66
C PRO A 99 -13.20 12.78 -1.79
N PHE A 100 -12.03 12.23 -1.52
CA PHE A 100 -10.94 12.97 -0.90
C PHE A 100 -10.41 14.01 -1.88
N LEU A 101 -10.43 15.25 -1.47
CA LEU A 101 -9.91 16.37 -2.25
C LEU A 101 -9.10 17.28 -1.33
N ASN A 102 -7.77 17.15 -1.38
CA ASN A 102 -6.89 18.07 -0.67
C ASN A 102 -6.23 19.05 -1.64
N PRO A 103 -6.43 20.39 -1.47
CA PRO A 103 -5.81 21.38 -2.33
C PRO A 103 -4.30 21.54 -2.09
N PHE A 104 -3.70 20.91 -1.09
CA PHE A 104 -2.31 21.10 -0.66
C PHE A 104 -1.36 19.96 -1.06
N VAL A 105 -1.54 19.37 -2.25
CA VAL A 105 -0.59 18.37 -2.82
C VAL A 105 -0.42 17.08 -1.97
N SER A 106 -1.19 16.88 -0.91
CA SER A 106 -1.24 15.59 -0.22
C SER A 106 -2.44 14.80 -0.71
N TYR A 107 -2.23 13.54 -1.04
CA TYR A 107 -3.29 12.61 -1.44
C TYR A 107 -3.41 11.50 -0.40
N ASP A 108 -4.56 10.86 -0.38
CA ASP A 108 -4.77 9.67 0.43
C ASP A 108 -4.33 8.45 -0.36
N HIS A 109 -3.15 7.94 -0.01
CA HIS A 109 -2.58 6.78 -0.67
C HIS A 109 -2.82 5.48 0.13
N SER A 110 -3.66 5.54 1.15
CA SER A 110 -4.05 4.36 1.93
C SER A 110 -4.86 3.38 1.06
N LYS A 111 -4.71 2.08 1.31
CA LYS A 111 -5.55 1.02 0.78
C LYS A 111 -5.95 0.16 1.95
N VAL A 112 -7.14 0.43 2.48
CA VAL A 112 -7.70 -0.24 3.66
C VAL A 112 -9.13 -0.65 3.36
N TYR A 113 -9.40 -1.93 3.41
CA TYR A 113 -10.70 -2.51 3.15
C TYR A 113 -11.20 -3.19 4.42
N LEU A 114 -12.32 -2.72 4.95
CA LEU A 114 -12.91 -3.17 6.21
C LEU A 114 -14.27 -3.79 5.91
N VAL A 115 -14.43 -5.05 6.26
CA VAL A 115 -15.71 -5.75 6.08
C VAL A 115 -16.02 -6.51 7.36
N ASP A 116 -17.06 -6.08 8.07
CA ASP A 116 -17.57 -6.63 9.33
C ASP A 116 -16.49 -6.85 10.40
N GLY A 117 -15.76 -7.72 10.60
CA GLY A 117 -14.71 -7.91 11.62
C GLY A 117 -13.34 -8.22 11.01
N ARG A 118 -13.18 -7.99 9.71
CA ARG A 118 -11.95 -8.22 8.96
C ARG A 118 -11.42 -6.97 8.33
N ALA A 119 -10.13 -6.91 8.15
CA ALA A 119 -9.47 -5.84 7.42
C ALA A 119 -8.43 -6.39 6.46
N TRP A 120 -8.26 -5.72 5.34
CA TRP A 120 -7.15 -5.90 4.41
C TRP A 120 -6.47 -4.56 4.24
N LEU A 121 -5.14 -4.57 4.29
CA LEU A 121 -4.34 -3.39 3.97
C LEU A 121 -3.07 -3.80 3.21
N GLY A 122 -2.59 -2.94 2.33
CA GLY A 122 -1.42 -3.24 1.52
C GLY A 122 -1.21 -2.26 0.38
N GLY A 123 -0.66 -2.74 -0.73
CA GLY A 123 -0.35 -1.93 -1.90
C GLY A 123 -1.43 -1.91 -2.97
N MET A 124 -2.35 -2.88 -3.00
CA MET A 124 -3.31 -3.06 -4.09
C MET A 124 -4.50 -2.10 -3.99
N ASN A 125 -4.79 -1.41 -5.08
CA ASN A 125 -6.05 -0.71 -5.31
C ASN A 125 -7.07 -1.64 -5.99
N ILE A 126 -8.27 -1.10 -6.31
CA ILE A 126 -9.30 -1.84 -7.03
C ILE A 126 -9.18 -1.52 -8.52
N GLY A 127 -8.66 -2.47 -9.28
CA GLY A 127 -8.45 -2.36 -10.72
C GLY A 127 -7.81 -3.61 -11.31
N ARG A 128 -7.82 -3.70 -12.64
CA ARG A 128 -7.39 -4.87 -13.38
C ARG A 128 -5.90 -5.14 -13.26
N GLU A 129 -5.07 -4.09 -13.33
CA GLU A 129 -3.63 -4.24 -13.18
C GLU A 129 -3.24 -4.80 -11.81
N TYR A 130 -3.93 -4.43 -10.75
CA TYR A 130 -3.69 -4.95 -9.39
C TYR A 130 -4.14 -6.40 -9.24
N ARG A 131 -5.17 -6.81 -9.98
CA ARG A 131 -5.66 -8.19 -9.94
C ARG A 131 -4.80 -9.14 -10.76
N TYR A 132 -4.36 -8.76 -11.96
CA TYR A 132 -3.81 -9.69 -12.95
C TYR A 132 -2.41 -9.39 -13.43
N GLU A 133 -1.89 -8.15 -13.25
CA GLU A 133 -0.69 -7.71 -13.94
C GLU A 133 0.48 -7.41 -13.01
N TRP A 134 0.19 -6.76 -11.89
CA TRP A 134 1.22 -6.29 -10.99
C TRP A 134 1.46 -7.27 -9.85
N HIS A 135 2.73 -7.40 -9.50
CA HIS A 135 3.13 -8.08 -8.28
C HIS A 135 2.96 -7.15 -7.09
N ASP A 136 2.13 -7.51 -6.13
CA ASP A 136 1.87 -6.71 -4.94
C ASP A 136 1.40 -7.59 -3.78
N VAL A 137 1.30 -7.02 -2.59
CA VAL A 137 0.89 -7.75 -1.38
C VAL A 137 -0.19 -7.00 -0.60
N MET A 138 -1.07 -7.79 0.00
CA MET A 138 -2.01 -7.36 1.02
C MET A 138 -1.80 -8.17 2.30
N VAL A 139 -2.19 -7.60 3.42
CA VAL A 139 -2.24 -8.30 4.70
C VAL A 139 -3.68 -8.37 5.19
N GLU A 140 -4.17 -9.59 5.40
CA GLU A 140 -5.48 -9.84 6.01
C GLU A 140 -5.34 -9.85 7.53
N LEU A 141 -6.18 -9.08 8.20
CA LEU A 141 -6.17 -8.82 9.63
C LEU A 141 -7.51 -9.20 10.26
N GLU A 142 -7.44 -9.83 11.43
CA GLU A 142 -8.57 -10.09 12.31
C GLU A 142 -8.19 -9.71 13.76
N GLY A 143 -9.19 -9.53 14.60
CA GLY A 143 -9.01 -9.22 16.02
C GLY A 143 -9.00 -7.72 16.35
N PRO A 144 -8.48 -7.32 17.52
CA PRO A 144 -8.64 -5.95 18.06
C PRO A 144 -8.11 -4.82 17.19
N VAL A 145 -7.13 -5.10 16.32
CA VAL A 145 -6.57 -4.11 15.39
C VAL A 145 -7.62 -3.60 14.39
N VAL A 146 -8.57 -4.44 14.00
CA VAL A 146 -9.65 -4.07 13.08
C VAL A 146 -10.49 -2.96 13.67
N ALA A 147 -10.82 -2.99 14.97
CA ALA A 147 -11.53 -1.92 15.64
C ALA A 147 -10.75 -0.58 15.63
N SER A 148 -9.42 -0.65 15.68
CA SER A 148 -8.57 0.54 15.59
C SER A 148 -8.57 1.14 14.17
N LEU A 149 -8.54 0.29 13.14
CA LEU A 149 -8.66 0.71 11.74
C LEU A 149 -10.05 1.30 11.47
N GLU A 150 -11.10 0.65 11.97
CA GLU A 150 -12.48 1.12 11.87
C GLU A 150 -12.65 2.51 12.50
N ALA A 151 -12.12 2.71 13.71
CA ALA A 151 -12.14 4.01 14.37
C ALA A 151 -11.34 5.06 13.57
N GLY A 152 -10.26 4.65 12.91
CA GLY A 152 -9.50 5.49 11.97
C GLY A 152 -10.35 5.93 10.79
N PHE A 153 -10.98 4.97 10.12
CA PHE A 153 -11.88 5.22 9.00
C PHE A 153 -13.02 6.17 9.37
N GLN A 154 -13.71 5.95 10.51
CA GLN A 154 -14.83 6.79 10.92
C GLN A 154 -14.40 8.24 11.21
N ARG A 155 -13.20 8.47 11.75
CA ARG A 155 -12.66 9.82 11.90
C ARG A 155 -12.38 10.48 10.56
N HIS A 156 -11.79 9.74 9.62
CA HIS A 156 -11.51 10.23 8.28
C HIS A 156 -12.81 10.53 7.52
N TRP A 157 -13.77 9.60 7.58
CA TRP A 157 -15.11 9.80 7.01
C TRP A 157 -15.80 11.05 7.53
N ALA A 158 -15.74 11.32 8.83
CA ALA A 158 -16.31 12.51 9.43
C ALA A 158 -15.61 13.80 8.94
N HIS A 159 -14.29 13.76 8.78
CA HIS A 159 -13.52 14.90 8.26
C HIS A 159 -13.88 15.23 6.81
N GLU A 160 -14.05 14.23 5.96
CA GLU A 160 -14.43 14.41 4.56
C GLU A 160 -15.93 14.70 4.36
N SER A 161 -16.72 14.77 5.45
CA SER A 161 -18.14 15.12 5.38
C SER A 161 -18.36 16.61 5.16
N LEU A 162 -19.61 16.99 4.79
CA LEU A 162 -20.01 18.39 4.56
C LEU A 162 -19.75 19.33 5.76
N LEU A 163 -19.68 18.76 6.98
CA LEU A 163 -19.36 19.53 8.20
C LEU A 163 -17.88 19.60 8.50
N GLY A 164 -17.03 18.90 7.72
CA GLY A 164 -15.56 18.96 7.79
C GLY A 164 -14.99 18.94 9.21
N ASP A 165 -14.26 19.99 9.59
CA ASP A 165 -13.59 20.10 10.89
C ASP A 165 -14.55 20.00 12.10
N LEU A 166 -15.79 20.43 12.01
CA LEU A 166 -16.77 20.32 13.09
C LEU A 166 -17.18 18.87 13.31
N ALA A 167 -17.40 18.11 12.24
CA ALA A 167 -17.71 16.69 12.33
C ALA A 167 -16.49 15.89 12.84
N TYR A 168 -15.29 16.29 12.42
CA TYR A 168 -14.04 15.70 12.90
C TYR A 168 -13.86 15.96 14.42
N LEU A 169 -14.07 17.19 14.89
CA LEU A 169 -14.03 17.49 16.32
C LEU A 169 -15.05 16.67 17.10
N GLY A 170 -16.26 16.51 16.57
CA GLY A 170 -17.29 15.65 17.15
C GLY A 170 -16.85 14.18 17.24
N ALA A 171 -16.18 13.68 16.22
CA ALA A 171 -15.67 12.29 16.17
C ALA A 171 -14.43 12.09 17.07
N VAL A 172 -13.64 13.12 17.30
CA VAL A 172 -12.48 13.08 18.22
C VAL A 172 -12.92 13.22 19.67
N ILE A 173 -13.92 14.07 19.95
CA ILE A 173 -14.49 14.27 21.30
C ILE A 173 -15.47 13.15 21.66
N GLY A 174 -16.20 12.63 20.66
CA GLY A 174 -17.00 11.42 20.79
C GLY A 174 -16.07 10.25 21.10
N LYS A 175 -16.29 9.62 22.26
CA LYS A 175 -15.51 8.53 22.84
C LYS A 175 -14.82 7.69 21.76
N THR A 176 -13.52 7.89 21.57
CA THR A 176 -12.66 6.85 21.01
C THR A 176 -12.96 5.60 21.81
N PRO A 177 -13.37 4.48 21.24
CA PRO A 177 -13.48 3.26 21.99
C PRO A 177 -12.15 3.11 22.72
N ALA A 178 -12.19 3.01 24.05
CA ALA A 178 -10.98 2.71 24.81
C ALA A 178 -10.37 1.47 24.13
N PRO A 179 -9.05 1.41 23.92
CA PRO A 179 -8.43 0.21 23.41
C PRO A 179 -8.96 -0.92 24.26
N VAL A 180 -9.68 -1.86 23.62
CA VAL A 180 -10.21 -3.02 24.28
C VAL A 180 -9.02 -3.62 25.00
N PRO A 181 -9.04 -3.78 26.35
CA PRO A 181 -7.96 -4.45 27.04
C PRO A 181 -7.82 -5.79 26.35
N ALA A 182 -6.70 -6.03 25.69
CA ALA A 182 -6.47 -7.27 25.01
C ALA A 182 -6.52 -8.36 26.10
N GLU A 183 -7.61 -9.11 26.21
CA GLU A 183 -7.54 -10.40 26.82
C GLU A 183 -6.37 -11.07 26.12
N LYS A 184 -5.33 -11.42 26.88
CA LYS A 184 -4.12 -12.03 26.32
C LYS A 184 -4.53 -13.38 25.74
N ASN A 185 -4.93 -13.37 24.48
CA ASN A 185 -5.12 -14.59 23.72
C ASN A 185 -3.74 -15.00 23.20
N PRO A 186 -3.20 -16.16 23.60
CA PRO A 186 -1.89 -16.61 23.14
C PRO A 186 -1.80 -16.81 21.62
N ALA A 187 -2.92 -16.85 20.91
CA ALA A 187 -2.97 -16.89 19.45
C ALA A 187 -2.88 -15.50 18.78
N TRP A 188 -2.85 -14.41 19.55
CA TRP A 188 -2.73 -13.08 18.98
C TRP A 188 -1.28 -12.65 18.84
N VAL A 189 -1.02 -12.02 17.71
CA VAL A 189 0.26 -11.46 17.33
C VAL A 189 0.29 -9.99 17.69
N GLU A 190 1.37 -9.51 18.31
CA GLU A 190 1.57 -8.09 18.53
C GLU A 190 1.90 -7.41 17.20
N LEU A 191 1.13 -6.40 16.84
CA LEU A 191 1.40 -5.60 15.67
C LEU A 191 1.15 -4.10 15.97
N ARG A 192 1.84 -3.23 15.26
CA ARG A 192 1.67 -1.78 15.32
C ARG A 192 1.14 -1.25 13.99
N LEU A 193 0.11 -0.39 14.08
CA LEU A 193 -0.29 0.44 12.95
C LEU A 193 0.73 1.57 12.79
N LEU A 194 1.21 1.74 11.58
CA LEU A 194 2.25 2.71 11.21
C LEU A 194 1.72 3.65 10.13
N PRO A 195 0.79 4.54 10.46
CA PRO A 195 0.30 5.52 9.48
C PRO A 195 1.33 6.60 9.18
N THR A 196 1.20 7.23 8.01
CA THR A 196 1.68 8.57 7.75
C THR A 196 0.48 9.51 7.74
N ARG A 197 0.54 10.58 8.51
CA ARG A 197 -0.45 11.67 8.55
C ARG A 197 0.30 12.99 8.60
N THR A 198 -0.35 14.09 8.30
CA THR A 198 0.29 15.41 8.14
C THR A 198 1.27 15.76 9.28
N LEU A 199 0.88 15.55 10.53
CA LEU A 199 1.70 15.89 11.70
C LEU A 199 2.27 14.68 12.44
N TRP A 200 1.87 13.45 12.08
CA TRP A 200 2.24 12.23 12.80
C TRP A 200 2.74 11.16 11.80
N LYS A 201 4.00 10.78 11.91
CA LYS A 201 4.72 9.99 10.93
C LYS A 201 5.42 8.76 11.55
N PRO A 202 4.70 7.88 12.26
CA PRO A 202 5.30 6.70 12.87
C PRO A 202 5.91 5.74 11.83
N PHE A 203 5.38 5.65 10.62
CA PHE A 203 5.97 4.86 9.55
C PHE A 203 7.42 5.29 9.25
N ASN A 204 7.64 6.58 9.02
CA ASN A 204 8.99 7.11 8.78
C ASN A 204 9.97 6.81 9.93
N THR A 205 9.51 7.00 11.18
CA THR A 205 10.32 6.75 12.37
C THR A 205 10.66 5.27 12.53
N ALA A 206 9.68 4.38 12.30
CA ALA A 206 9.86 2.94 12.41
C ALA A 206 10.83 2.41 11.36
N VAL A 207 10.65 2.80 10.07
CA VAL A 207 11.53 2.39 8.97
C VAL A 207 12.98 2.81 9.24
N LEU A 208 13.22 4.09 9.51
CA LEU A 208 14.59 4.57 9.73
C LEU A 208 15.21 3.97 11.00
N GLY A 209 14.42 3.79 12.06
CA GLY A 209 14.87 3.13 13.29
C GLY A 209 15.26 1.68 13.05
N ALA A 210 14.45 0.90 12.33
CA ALA A 210 14.76 -0.49 12.00
C ALA A 210 16.06 -0.60 11.18
N LEU A 211 16.19 0.20 10.12
CA LEU A 211 17.40 0.20 9.28
C LEU A 211 18.69 0.59 10.06
N GLN A 212 18.56 1.53 11.00
CA GLN A 212 19.67 1.96 11.84
C GLN A 212 20.18 0.84 12.77
N HIS A 213 19.25 0.00 13.27
CA HIS A 213 19.54 -1.04 14.25
C HIS A 213 19.66 -2.45 13.65
N ALA A 214 19.55 -2.57 12.32
CA ALA A 214 19.72 -3.84 11.60
C ALA A 214 21.06 -4.52 11.95
N ARG A 215 21.01 -5.85 12.19
CA ARG A 215 22.15 -6.65 12.66
C ARG A 215 22.51 -7.79 11.72
N SER A 216 21.53 -8.48 11.15
CA SER A 216 21.74 -9.68 10.34
C SER A 216 21.43 -9.43 8.87
N TYR A 217 20.20 -9.00 8.56
CA TYR A 217 19.77 -8.75 7.20
C TYR A 217 18.74 -7.65 7.08
N VAL A 218 18.69 -7.04 5.90
CA VAL A 218 17.66 -6.10 5.46
C VAL A 218 17.24 -6.53 4.06
N PHE A 219 15.96 -6.86 3.90
CA PHE A 219 15.35 -7.09 2.60
C PHE A 219 14.29 -6.02 2.37
N VAL A 220 14.36 -5.38 1.22
CA VAL A 220 13.45 -4.30 0.84
C VAL A 220 12.93 -4.50 -0.57
N GLU A 221 11.63 -4.33 -0.75
CA GLU A 221 10.99 -4.27 -2.05
C GLU A 221 10.06 -3.07 -2.08
N ASN A 222 10.26 -2.18 -3.03
CA ASN A 222 9.49 -0.95 -3.14
C ASN A 222 9.59 -0.39 -4.55
N PRO A 223 8.44 -0.02 -5.19
CA PRO A 223 8.43 0.52 -6.55
C PRO A 223 9.06 1.92 -6.68
N TYR A 224 9.21 2.62 -5.54
CA TYR A 224 9.70 4.01 -5.51
C TYR A 224 10.63 4.21 -4.31
N LEU A 225 11.78 3.54 -4.34
CA LEU A 225 12.82 3.60 -3.31
C LEU A 225 13.68 4.86 -3.47
N PHE A 226 13.09 6.06 -3.25
CA PHE A 226 13.73 7.34 -3.60
C PHE A 226 14.09 8.22 -2.39
N ASP A 227 13.80 7.83 -1.14
CA ASP A 227 14.18 8.64 0.02
C ASP A 227 15.66 8.50 0.32
N LYS A 228 16.42 9.60 0.22
CA LYS A 228 17.87 9.65 0.47
C LYS A 228 18.27 9.08 1.82
N ARG A 229 17.44 9.26 2.85
CA ARG A 229 17.75 8.75 4.22
C ARG A 229 17.62 7.24 4.28
N VAL A 230 16.63 6.67 3.57
CA VAL A 230 16.45 5.22 3.44
C VAL A 230 17.64 4.63 2.67
N ILE A 231 17.95 5.17 1.49
CA ILE A 231 19.08 4.73 0.66
C ILE A 231 20.40 4.78 1.45
N THR A 232 20.68 5.90 2.12
CA THR A 232 21.87 6.06 2.96
C THR A 232 21.88 5.06 4.11
N SER A 233 20.72 4.73 4.69
CA SER A 233 20.63 3.77 5.79
C SER A 233 20.88 2.33 5.33
N LEU A 234 20.43 1.95 4.12
CA LEU A 234 20.74 0.67 3.49
C LEU A 234 22.24 0.52 3.25
N VAL A 235 22.89 1.54 2.67
CA VAL A 235 24.33 1.55 2.45
C VAL A 235 25.11 1.46 3.77
N ARG A 236 24.69 2.21 4.79
CA ARG A 236 25.32 2.15 6.13
C ARG A 236 25.12 0.78 6.80
N ALA A 237 23.95 0.16 6.65
CA ALA A 237 23.70 -1.19 7.16
C ALA A 237 24.66 -2.18 6.47
N ARG A 238 24.79 -2.09 5.15
CA ARG A 238 25.76 -2.90 4.38
C ARG A 238 27.21 -2.67 4.85
N GLY A 239 27.59 -1.42 5.08
CA GLY A 239 28.93 -1.06 5.63
C GLY A 239 29.19 -1.60 7.03
N ARG A 240 28.17 -1.91 7.82
CA ARG A 240 28.27 -2.62 9.10
C ARG A 240 28.38 -4.14 8.97
N GLY A 241 28.34 -4.69 7.75
CA GLY A 241 28.37 -6.14 7.51
C GLY A 241 27.00 -6.81 7.45
N VAL A 242 25.90 -6.04 7.53
CA VAL A 242 24.54 -6.55 7.38
C VAL A 242 24.31 -7.02 5.94
N GLU A 243 23.63 -8.13 5.75
CA GLU A 243 23.19 -8.57 4.43
C GLU A 243 22.05 -7.66 3.95
N VAL A 244 22.27 -6.89 2.87
CA VAL A 244 21.25 -5.99 2.33
C VAL A 244 20.89 -6.42 0.92
N ARG A 245 19.60 -6.69 0.68
CA ARG A 245 19.03 -7.01 -0.63
C ARG A 245 17.87 -6.08 -0.94
N ALA A 246 17.84 -5.58 -2.16
CA ALA A 246 16.77 -4.70 -2.64
C ALA A 246 16.16 -5.28 -3.92
N VAL A 247 14.83 -5.29 -4.01
CA VAL A 247 14.08 -5.62 -5.23
C VAL A 247 13.49 -4.34 -5.78
N VAL A 248 13.69 -4.08 -7.07
CA VAL A 248 13.14 -2.95 -7.80
C VAL A 248 12.46 -3.44 -9.08
N PRO A 249 11.44 -2.73 -9.60
CA PRO A 249 10.72 -3.15 -10.79
C PRO A 249 11.55 -2.99 -12.07
N ARG A 250 11.34 -3.89 -13.04
CA ARG A 250 11.85 -3.72 -14.40
C ARG A 250 11.05 -2.69 -15.19
N THR A 251 9.74 -2.65 -14.96
CA THR A 251 8.79 -1.70 -15.57
C THR A 251 8.16 -0.85 -14.49
N SER A 252 7.79 0.37 -14.80
CA SER A 252 7.12 1.30 -13.89
C SER A 252 5.94 1.94 -14.62
N ASP A 253 4.92 2.33 -13.89
CA ASP A 253 3.80 3.16 -14.34
C ASP A 253 4.25 4.56 -14.79
N SER A 254 5.48 4.96 -14.42
CA SER A 254 6.10 6.23 -14.78
C SER A 254 7.47 6.04 -15.42
N LYS A 255 7.68 6.65 -16.60
CA LYS A 255 8.98 6.64 -17.28
C LYS A 255 10.09 7.29 -16.42
N THR A 256 9.75 8.37 -15.72
CA THR A 256 10.67 9.05 -14.80
C THR A 256 10.98 8.19 -13.58
N GLY A 257 9.96 7.53 -13.01
CA GLY A 257 10.13 6.60 -11.90
C GLY A 257 11.07 5.45 -12.26
N ARG A 258 10.87 4.82 -13.43
CA ARG A 258 11.75 3.74 -13.90
C ARG A 258 13.22 4.16 -13.99
N ARG A 259 13.48 5.38 -14.50
CA ARG A 259 14.85 5.89 -14.62
C ARG A 259 15.49 6.09 -13.25
N ALA A 260 14.77 6.69 -12.32
CA ALA A 260 15.22 6.86 -10.96
C ALA A 260 15.51 5.51 -10.27
N ASP A 261 14.68 4.49 -10.48
CA ASP A 261 14.93 3.13 -9.97
C ASP A 261 16.24 2.55 -10.46
N LEU A 262 16.57 2.70 -11.75
CA LEU A 262 17.82 2.19 -12.33
C LEU A 262 19.06 2.93 -11.80
N VAL A 263 18.98 4.25 -11.63
CA VAL A 263 20.05 5.06 -11.03
C VAL A 263 20.31 4.61 -9.60
N ILE A 264 19.26 4.43 -8.82
CA ILE A 264 19.35 3.97 -7.43
C ILE A 264 19.84 2.53 -7.36
N ALA A 265 19.38 1.66 -8.26
CA ALA A 265 19.86 0.29 -8.37
C ALA A 265 21.39 0.23 -8.59
N ASN A 266 21.90 1.02 -9.54
CA ASN A 266 23.34 1.13 -9.78
C ASN A 266 24.08 1.69 -8.56
N TYR A 267 23.53 2.71 -7.91
CA TYR A 267 24.14 3.31 -6.72
C TYR A 267 24.23 2.29 -5.57
N LEU A 268 23.12 1.61 -5.26
CA LEU A 268 23.07 0.60 -4.20
C LEU A 268 24.03 -0.56 -4.47
N MET A 269 24.04 -1.07 -5.71
CA MET A 269 24.95 -2.14 -6.14
C MET A 269 26.41 -1.70 -6.00
N GLY A 270 26.76 -0.50 -6.44
CA GLY A 270 28.12 0.06 -6.30
C GLY A 270 28.59 0.19 -4.85
N HIS A 271 27.66 0.19 -3.89
CA HIS A 271 27.95 0.19 -2.44
C HIS A 271 27.82 -1.21 -1.80
N GLY A 272 27.76 -2.27 -2.60
CA GLY A 272 27.77 -3.66 -2.16
C GLY A 272 26.42 -4.19 -1.68
N VAL A 273 25.32 -3.47 -1.91
CA VAL A 273 23.96 -3.99 -1.74
C VAL A 273 23.64 -4.92 -2.91
N ARG A 274 23.06 -6.08 -2.64
CA ARG A 274 22.59 -6.97 -3.71
C ARG A 274 21.25 -6.44 -4.23
N VAL A 275 21.21 -6.11 -5.50
CA VAL A 275 20.01 -5.54 -6.13
C VAL A 275 19.42 -6.53 -7.12
N TYR A 276 18.12 -6.71 -7.07
CA TYR A 276 17.36 -7.63 -7.90
C TYR A 276 16.35 -6.85 -8.73
N ILE A 277 16.34 -7.09 -10.04
CA ILE A 277 15.38 -6.49 -10.98
C ILE A 277 14.24 -7.46 -11.17
N TYR A 278 13.06 -7.15 -10.67
CA TYR A 278 11.86 -7.97 -10.86
C TYR A 278 11.39 -7.93 -12.32
N PRO A 279 10.97 -9.06 -12.93
CA PRO A 279 10.76 -9.14 -14.40
C PRO A 279 9.56 -8.33 -14.94
N GLY A 280 8.74 -7.76 -14.07
CA GLY A 280 7.58 -6.92 -14.44
C GLY A 280 7.49 -5.69 -13.54
N MET A 281 6.27 -5.20 -13.36
CA MET A 281 5.96 -4.23 -12.33
C MET A 281 5.83 -4.96 -10.98
N THR A 282 6.74 -4.66 -10.05
CA THR A 282 6.46 -4.92 -8.64
C THR A 282 5.97 -3.63 -8.00
N HIS A 283 4.80 -3.71 -7.41
CA HIS A 283 4.19 -2.62 -6.65
C HIS A 283 4.19 -2.92 -5.15
N VAL A 284 4.94 -3.93 -4.73
CA VAL A 284 5.13 -4.32 -3.33
C VAL A 284 5.75 -3.19 -2.52
N LYS A 285 5.24 -2.97 -1.30
CA LYS A 285 5.83 -2.07 -0.31
C LYS A 285 6.10 -2.87 0.96
N ALA A 286 7.26 -3.53 0.96
CA ALA A 286 7.69 -4.41 2.05
C ALA A 286 9.11 -4.13 2.49
N LEU A 287 9.32 -4.20 3.79
CA LEU A 287 10.62 -4.13 4.44
C LEU A 287 10.70 -5.21 5.51
N LEU A 288 11.74 -6.04 5.44
CA LEU A 288 12.05 -7.03 6.45
C LEU A 288 13.46 -6.75 7.00
N VAL A 289 13.53 -6.43 8.29
CA VAL A 289 14.78 -6.14 8.99
C VAL A 289 14.91 -7.10 10.15
N ASP A 290 15.86 -8.03 10.06
CA ASP A 290 15.96 -9.13 11.01
C ASP A 290 14.58 -9.82 11.18
N ASP A 291 13.99 -9.81 12.36
CA ASP A 291 12.68 -10.42 12.62
C ASP A 291 11.51 -9.39 12.55
N TRP A 292 11.78 -8.15 12.11
CA TRP A 292 10.74 -7.14 12.01
C TRP A 292 10.27 -6.97 10.56
N ALA A 293 9.00 -7.26 10.32
CA ALA A 293 8.34 -7.09 9.04
C ALA A 293 7.46 -5.83 9.02
N CYS A 294 7.56 -5.03 7.95
CA CYS A 294 6.72 -3.87 7.71
C CYS A 294 6.15 -3.92 6.30
N LEU A 295 4.81 -3.86 6.19
CA LEU A 295 4.07 -3.92 4.94
C LEU A 295 2.91 -2.91 4.97
N GLY A 296 2.49 -2.45 3.80
CA GLY A 296 1.35 -1.54 3.68
C GLY A 296 1.31 -0.77 2.37
N SER A 297 0.75 0.43 2.39
CA SER A 297 0.64 1.31 1.23
C SER A 297 1.86 2.20 1.01
N GLY A 298 2.74 2.32 2.00
CA GLY A 298 3.76 3.36 2.08
C GLY A 298 4.95 3.17 1.15
N ASN A 299 5.10 4.05 0.19
CA ASN A 299 6.30 4.13 -0.62
C ASN A 299 7.49 4.70 0.17
N LEU A 300 8.70 4.17 -0.11
CA LEU A 300 9.95 4.63 0.52
C LEU A 300 10.52 5.86 -0.22
N ASN A 301 9.66 6.85 -0.41
CA ASN A 301 9.98 8.16 -0.95
C ASN A 301 9.47 9.27 0.00
N GLN A 302 9.73 10.53 -0.32
CA GLN A 302 9.32 11.64 0.54
C GLN A 302 7.80 11.76 0.66
N PHE A 303 7.05 11.42 -0.39
CA PHE A 303 5.60 11.46 -0.36
C PHE A 303 5.04 10.43 0.63
N GLY A 304 5.36 9.14 0.48
CA GLY A 304 4.90 8.08 1.37
C GLY A 304 5.37 8.24 2.82
N LEU A 305 6.63 8.67 3.01
CA LEU A 305 7.19 8.81 4.36
C LEU A 305 6.73 10.07 5.09
N LYS A 306 6.31 11.15 4.39
CA LYS A 306 6.12 12.45 5.03
C LYS A 306 4.84 13.21 4.65
N LEU A 307 4.35 13.07 3.44
CA LEU A 307 3.35 13.98 2.87
C LEU A 307 1.99 13.32 2.68
N CYS A 308 1.94 12.16 2.05
CA CYS A 308 0.68 11.47 1.76
C CYS A 308 0.14 10.77 3.00
N GLN A 309 -1.15 10.53 3.02
CA GLN A 309 -1.72 9.62 3.99
C GLN A 309 -1.39 8.19 3.57
N GLU A 310 -0.89 7.40 4.50
CA GLU A 310 -0.50 6.01 4.30
C GLU A 310 -0.95 5.17 5.47
N GLN A 311 -1.19 3.89 5.23
CA GLN A 311 -1.45 2.93 6.27
C GLN A 311 -0.56 1.71 6.13
N ASN A 312 0.27 1.48 7.14
CA ASN A 312 1.18 0.34 7.20
C ASN A 312 1.03 -0.40 8.51
N ILE A 313 1.56 -1.61 8.57
CA ILE A 313 1.74 -2.38 9.80
C ILE A 313 3.22 -2.67 10.00
N GLY A 314 3.60 -2.86 11.27
CA GLY A 314 4.89 -3.40 11.66
C GLY A 314 4.71 -4.45 12.76
N THR A 315 5.37 -5.59 12.63
CA THR A 315 5.34 -6.67 13.61
C THR A 315 6.67 -7.39 13.70
N SER A 316 7.01 -7.88 14.90
CA SER A 316 8.15 -8.78 15.13
C SER A 316 7.69 -10.20 15.44
N ASP A 317 6.50 -10.59 14.98
CA ASP A 317 6.06 -11.97 15.08
C ASP A 317 6.95 -12.87 14.22
N PRO A 318 7.64 -13.87 14.83
CA PRO A 318 8.63 -14.68 14.09
C PRO A 318 7.99 -15.52 12.99
N GLN A 319 6.75 -15.97 13.16
CA GLN A 319 6.07 -16.80 12.16
C GLN A 319 5.67 -15.97 10.96
N PHE A 320 5.14 -14.76 11.20
CA PHE A 320 4.80 -13.86 10.11
C PHE A 320 6.05 -13.34 9.40
N ALA A 321 7.10 -12.96 10.13
CA ALA A 321 8.37 -12.54 9.53
C ALA A 321 8.99 -13.66 8.66
N ALA A 322 8.96 -14.92 9.14
CA ALA A 322 9.39 -16.08 8.35
C ALA A 322 8.53 -16.31 7.11
N THR A 323 7.21 -16.07 7.20
CA THR A 323 6.30 -16.15 6.05
C THR A 323 6.64 -15.08 5.02
N VAL A 324 6.81 -13.82 5.44
CA VAL A 324 7.21 -12.71 4.55
C VAL A 324 8.57 -12.99 3.91
N LYS A 325 9.52 -13.52 4.66
CA LYS A 325 10.83 -13.89 4.14
C LYS A 325 10.72 -14.96 3.05
N ARG A 326 10.02 -16.05 3.31
CA ARG A 326 9.91 -17.22 2.43
C ARG A 326 9.00 -16.95 1.22
N ASP A 327 7.77 -16.47 1.47
CA ASP A 327 6.70 -16.44 0.47
C ASP A 327 6.72 -15.16 -0.37
N LEU A 328 7.45 -14.13 0.06
CA LEU A 328 7.67 -12.91 -0.69
C LEU A 328 9.15 -12.81 -1.10
N PHE A 329 10.05 -12.43 -0.21
CA PHE A 329 11.41 -12.05 -0.57
C PHE A 329 12.23 -13.17 -1.22
N GLU A 330 12.23 -14.39 -0.66
CA GLU A 330 12.99 -15.51 -1.24
C GLU A 330 12.39 -15.95 -2.60
N ALA A 331 11.06 -15.90 -2.73
CA ALA A 331 10.39 -16.17 -4.00
C ALA A 331 10.76 -15.14 -5.06
N ASP A 332 10.81 -13.85 -4.68
CA ASP A 332 11.11 -12.77 -5.62
C ASP A 332 12.60 -12.71 -5.97
N PHE A 333 13.50 -12.97 -5.04
CA PHE A 333 14.92 -13.15 -5.36
C PHE A 333 15.14 -14.29 -6.37
N ALA A 334 14.36 -15.36 -6.29
CA ALA A 334 14.46 -16.48 -7.23
C ALA A 334 13.89 -16.17 -8.62
N ARG A 335 12.90 -15.25 -8.71
CA ARG A 335 12.28 -14.82 -9.98
C ARG A 335 13.02 -13.67 -10.63
N ALA A 336 13.63 -12.80 -9.82
CA ALA A 336 14.26 -11.57 -10.26
C ALA A 336 15.70 -11.84 -10.77
N TYR A 337 16.16 -10.94 -11.60
CA TYR A 337 17.55 -10.94 -12.08
C TYR A 337 18.44 -10.17 -11.10
N GLU A 338 19.47 -10.80 -10.56
CA GLU A 338 20.47 -10.10 -9.72
C GLU A 338 21.36 -9.22 -10.58
N LEU A 339 21.43 -7.95 -10.26
CA LEU A 339 22.24 -6.96 -10.93
C LEU A 339 23.71 -7.13 -10.54
N THR A 340 24.54 -7.60 -11.47
CA THR A 340 25.98 -7.81 -11.27
C THR A 340 26.84 -6.76 -11.94
N GLU A 341 26.28 -6.03 -12.89
CA GLU A 341 26.94 -4.94 -13.62
C GLU A 341 25.98 -3.74 -13.73
N PRO A 342 26.51 -2.51 -13.81
CA PRO A 342 25.67 -1.32 -13.96
C PRO A 342 24.82 -1.37 -15.22
N VAL A 343 23.55 -1.08 -15.09
CA VAL A 343 22.66 -0.84 -16.26
C VAL A 343 23.03 0.50 -16.87
N SER A 344 23.21 0.52 -18.22
CA SER A 344 23.43 1.78 -18.93
C SER A 344 22.21 2.68 -18.80
N VAL A 345 22.43 3.87 -18.29
CA VAL A 345 21.42 4.93 -18.21
C VAL A 345 21.76 5.88 -19.36
N GLU A 346 20.83 6.13 -20.30
CA GLU A 346 21.09 7.06 -21.40
C GLU A 346 21.34 8.47 -20.86
N TRP A 347 22.11 9.32 -21.60
CA TRP A 347 22.55 10.64 -21.15
C TRP A 347 21.41 11.58 -20.68
N LEU A 348 20.21 11.43 -21.22
CA LEU A 348 19.00 12.15 -20.76
C LEU A 348 18.54 11.68 -19.36
N ASP A 349 19.04 10.57 -18.92
CA ASP A 349 18.72 9.99 -17.61
C ASP A 349 19.57 10.62 -16.49
N SER A 350 20.68 11.32 -16.83
CA SER A 350 21.48 12.10 -15.88
C SER A 350 20.71 13.28 -15.24
N LEU A 351 19.59 13.70 -15.85
CA LEU A 351 18.67 14.64 -15.22
C LEU A 351 17.88 14.01 -14.07
N ALA A 352 17.73 12.67 -14.07
CA ALA A 352 17.17 11.95 -12.93
C ALA A 352 18.12 11.95 -11.73
N ASP A 353 19.44 12.03 -11.96
CA ASP A 353 20.45 12.17 -10.89
C ASP A 353 20.25 13.49 -10.13
N ILE A 354 19.92 14.58 -10.83
CA ILE A 354 19.63 15.88 -10.22
C ILE A 354 18.38 15.81 -9.34
N VAL A 355 17.38 15.04 -9.75
CA VAL A 355 16.16 14.83 -8.96
C VAL A 355 16.45 13.96 -7.73
N VAL A 356 17.29 12.93 -7.87
CA VAL A 356 17.73 12.09 -6.75
C VAL A 356 18.67 12.86 -5.79
N GLU A 357 19.52 13.75 -6.30
CA GLU A 357 20.40 14.59 -5.47
C GLU A 357 19.64 15.74 -4.78
N SER A 358 18.52 16.17 -5.34
CA SER A 358 17.66 17.22 -4.79
C SER A 358 16.55 16.72 -3.87
N LEU A 359 16.32 15.40 -3.86
CA LEU A 359 15.39 14.70 -2.94
C LEU A 359 16.13 14.18 -1.71
#